data_5bdb495fca2b855035295744a551f142
#
_entry.id   5bdb495fca2b855035295744a551f142
#
_cell.length_a   1.000
_cell.length_b   1.000
_cell.length_c   1.000
_cell.angle_alpha   90.00
_cell.angle_beta   90.00
_cell.angle_gamma   90.00
#
_symmetry.space_group_name_H-M   'P 1'
#
loop_
_entity.id
_entity.type
_entity.pdbx_description
1 polymer ?
#
loop_
_entity_poly.entity_id
_entity_poly.type
_entity_poly.pdbx_seq_one_letter_code
_entity_poly.pdbx_strand_id
1 'polypeptide(L)'
;GVRVCIASLELKLGKMLARLTRQTICRKNPERTEIIMTNEWFSDRLWVFKLTGTAKADRLLEIFAYARRRYGIDLFVIDNLAKCGLGEEDYGGQKEFIDTLSDFENKNRRHVLLVTHARKTNEAAPTGKMDVKGTGALTDMPDNVMAVWRNIQRELAQRKAERMGYESLDKDE
;
A
#
# COMPACT_ATOMS: atom_id res chain seq x y z
N GLY A 1 -1.69 -20.22 -4.49
CA GLY A 1 -1.05 -18.92 -4.29
C GLY A 1 -1.94 -17.98 -3.47
N VAL A 2 -1.40 -16.89 -2.97
CA VAL A 2 -2.15 -15.89 -2.20
C VAL A 2 -3.07 -15.09 -3.13
N ARG A 3 -4.32 -14.91 -2.72
CA ARG A 3 -5.32 -14.08 -3.40
C ARG A 3 -5.42 -12.73 -2.72
N VAL A 4 -5.26 -11.66 -3.48
CA VAL A 4 -5.17 -10.30 -2.96
C VAL A 4 -6.33 -9.45 -3.45
N CYS A 5 -6.94 -8.67 -2.56
CA CYS A 5 -7.91 -7.64 -2.90
C CYS A 5 -7.37 -6.26 -2.50
N ILE A 6 -7.26 -5.35 -3.45
CA ILE A 6 -6.74 -4.00 -3.22
C ILE A 6 -7.85 -2.96 -3.36
N ALA A 7 -8.09 -2.20 -2.32
CA ALA A 7 -8.84 -0.95 -2.36
C ALA A 7 -7.86 0.21 -2.57
N SER A 8 -7.55 0.51 -3.84
CA SER A 8 -6.72 1.66 -4.20
C SER A 8 -7.61 2.90 -4.37
N LEU A 9 -7.70 3.70 -3.32
CA LEU A 9 -8.62 4.83 -3.25
C LEU A 9 -8.03 6.12 -3.86
N GLU A 10 -6.71 6.15 -4.07
CA GLU A 10 -6.01 7.30 -4.67
C GLU A 10 -5.68 7.10 -6.16
N LEU A 11 -5.25 5.90 -6.52
CA LEU A 11 -4.81 5.63 -7.88
C LEU A 11 -5.96 5.11 -8.74
N LYS A 12 -6.13 5.70 -9.94
CA LYS A 12 -7.01 5.14 -10.96
C LYS A 12 -6.55 3.74 -11.34
N LEU A 13 -7.49 2.82 -11.53
CA LEU A 13 -7.24 1.40 -11.83
C LEU A 13 -6.15 1.17 -12.89
N GLY A 14 -6.24 1.85 -14.04
CA GLY A 14 -5.25 1.68 -15.11
C GLY A 14 -3.84 2.10 -14.72
N LYS A 15 -3.68 3.18 -13.90
CA LYS A 15 -2.37 3.60 -13.39
C LYS A 15 -1.81 2.58 -12.38
N MET A 16 -2.65 2.03 -11.53
CA MET A 16 -2.25 1.03 -10.55
C MET A 16 -1.81 -0.26 -11.26
N LEU A 17 -2.62 -0.80 -12.17
CA LEU A 17 -2.27 -2.00 -12.93
C LEU A 17 -0.98 -1.81 -13.74
N ALA A 18 -0.81 -0.67 -14.41
CA ALA A 18 0.43 -0.37 -15.14
C ALA A 18 1.67 -0.32 -14.22
N ARG A 19 1.51 0.16 -12.97
CA ARG A 19 2.59 0.15 -11.98
C ARG A 19 2.91 -1.26 -11.53
N LEU A 20 1.89 -2.05 -11.16
CA LEU A 20 2.05 -3.45 -10.75
C LEU A 20 2.69 -4.29 -11.87
N THR A 21 2.26 -4.13 -13.12
CA THR A 21 2.84 -4.81 -14.28
C THR A 21 4.34 -4.52 -14.40
N ARG A 22 4.74 -3.23 -14.33
CA ARG A 22 6.16 -2.84 -14.39
C ARG A 22 6.97 -3.42 -13.25
N GLN A 23 6.42 -3.46 -12.05
CA GLN A 23 7.07 -4.06 -10.87
C GLN A 23 7.23 -5.58 -11.02
N THR A 24 6.20 -6.27 -11.51
CA THR A 24 6.23 -7.71 -11.71
C THR A 24 7.29 -8.12 -12.74
N ILE A 25 7.44 -7.32 -13.81
CA ILE A 25 8.37 -7.62 -14.92
C ILE A 25 9.76 -7.00 -14.66
N CYS A 26 9.90 -6.12 -13.65
CA CYS A 26 11.12 -5.35 -13.39
C CYS A 26 11.58 -4.49 -14.59
N ARG A 27 10.63 -4.01 -15.41
CA ARG A 27 10.89 -3.18 -16.59
C ARG A 27 10.10 -1.88 -16.56
N LYS A 28 10.77 -0.77 -16.94
CA LYS A 28 10.13 0.54 -17.06
C LYS A 28 9.11 0.60 -18.20
N ASN A 29 9.45 -0.01 -19.33
CA ASN A 29 8.64 -0.08 -20.55
C ASN A 29 8.46 -1.54 -20.96
N PRO A 30 7.44 -2.24 -20.43
CA PRO A 30 7.16 -3.62 -20.80
C PRO A 30 6.58 -3.71 -22.21
N GLU A 31 6.85 -4.82 -22.89
CA GLU A 31 6.27 -5.13 -24.19
C GLU A 31 4.81 -5.56 -24.07
N ARG A 32 4.06 -5.47 -25.16
CA ARG A 32 2.64 -5.83 -25.18
C ARG A 32 2.39 -7.26 -24.73
N THR A 33 3.21 -8.19 -25.16
CA THR A 33 3.16 -9.61 -24.79
C THR A 33 3.36 -9.81 -23.30
N GLU A 34 4.36 -9.14 -22.70
CA GLU A 34 4.64 -9.16 -21.27
C GLU A 34 3.46 -8.60 -20.45
N ILE A 35 2.82 -7.54 -20.94
CA ILE A 35 1.62 -6.96 -20.30
C ILE A 35 0.47 -7.97 -20.30
N ILE A 36 0.22 -8.64 -21.43
CA ILE A 36 -0.84 -9.65 -21.54
C ILE A 36 -0.58 -10.81 -20.59
N MET A 37 0.61 -11.40 -20.63
CA MET A 37 1.01 -12.51 -19.74
C MET A 37 0.89 -12.12 -18.26
N THR A 38 1.28 -10.91 -17.90
CA THR A 38 1.17 -10.44 -16.52
C THR A 38 -0.29 -10.28 -16.10
N ASN A 39 -1.14 -9.75 -16.96
CA ASN A 39 -2.57 -9.63 -16.66
C ASN A 39 -3.25 -11.00 -16.55
N GLU A 40 -2.88 -11.97 -17.37
CA GLU A 40 -3.32 -13.36 -17.24
C GLU A 40 -2.86 -13.96 -15.90
N TRP A 41 -1.61 -13.68 -15.50
CA TRP A 41 -1.10 -14.12 -14.21
C TRP A 41 -1.82 -13.45 -13.02
N PHE A 42 -2.26 -12.19 -13.14
CA PHE A 42 -3.08 -11.53 -12.15
C PHE A 42 -4.50 -12.09 -12.06
N SER A 43 -4.99 -12.70 -13.12
CA SER A 43 -6.31 -13.36 -13.13
C SER A 43 -6.37 -14.41 -12.01
N ASP A 44 -7.47 -14.43 -11.26
CA ASP A 44 -7.68 -15.30 -10.09
C ASP A 44 -6.67 -15.13 -8.93
N ARG A 45 -5.85 -14.06 -8.96
CA ARG A 45 -4.92 -13.70 -7.87
C ARG A 45 -5.11 -12.28 -7.36
N LEU A 46 -5.52 -11.37 -8.23
CA LEU A 46 -5.66 -9.95 -7.90
C LEU A 46 -7.07 -9.45 -8.21
N TRP A 47 -7.73 -8.96 -7.20
CA TRP A 47 -8.99 -8.22 -7.30
C TRP A 47 -8.76 -6.77 -6.94
N VAL A 48 -9.36 -5.87 -7.68
CA VAL A 48 -9.25 -4.44 -7.42
C VAL A 48 -10.62 -3.88 -7.17
N PHE A 49 -10.77 -3.26 -6.00
CA PHE A 49 -11.96 -2.50 -5.70
C PHE A 49 -11.96 -1.19 -6.50
N LYS A 50 -12.87 -1.12 -7.49
CA LYS A 50 -12.96 0.03 -8.38
C LYS A 50 -13.74 1.17 -7.74
N LEU A 51 -13.14 1.83 -6.75
CA LEU A 51 -13.62 3.10 -6.22
C LEU A 51 -12.46 4.08 -6.18
N THR A 52 -12.64 5.24 -6.79
CA THR A 52 -11.73 6.37 -6.62
C THR A 52 -12.44 7.45 -5.82
N GLY A 53 -11.77 7.99 -4.81
CA GLY A 53 -12.34 8.97 -3.90
C GLY A 53 -12.48 8.43 -2.49
N THR A 54 -13.40 9.02 -1.71
CA THR A 54 -13.61 8.61 -0.33
C THR A 54 -14.55 7.40 -0.25
N ALA A 55 -14.09 6.33 0.39
CA ALA A 55 -14.92 5.19 0.76
C ALA A 55 -15.25 5.26 2.25
N LYS A 56 -16.51 5.09 2.62
CA LYS A 56 -16.85 4.91 4.04
C LYS A 56 -16.28 3.58 4.53
N ALA A 57 -15.69 3.58 5.72
CA ALA A 57 -15.05 2.43 6.34
C ALA A 57 -15.97 1.18 6.36
N ASP A 58 -17.21 1.32 6.81
CA ASP A 58 -18.19 0.23 6.87
C ASP A 58 -18.43 -0.41 5.50
N ARG A 59 -18.60 0.43 4.47
CA ARG A 59 -18.82 -0.06 3.10
C ARG A 59 -17.63 -0.84 2.55
N LEU A 60 -16.43 -0.42 2.91
CA LEU A 60 -15.20 -1.13 2.51
C LEU A 60 -15.16 -2.53 3.12
N LEU A 61 -15.49 -2.66 4.42
CA LEU A 61 -15.51 -3.94 5.12
C LEU A 61 -16.61 -4.89 4.63
N GLU A 62 -17.80 -4.38 4.30
CA GLU A 62 -18.85 -5.17 3.65
C GLU A 62 -18.36 -5.81 2.34
N ILE A 63 -17.66 -5.01 1.50
CA ILE A 63 -17.12 -5.47 0.23
C ILE A 63 -16.00 -6.48 0.45
N PHE A 64 -15.14 -6.27 1.42
CA PHE A 64 -14.09 -7.23 1.79
C PHE A 64 -14.68 -8.55 2.29
N ALA A 65 -15.72 -8.49 3.13
CA ALA A 65 -16.43 -9.68 3.57
C ALA A 65 -17.09 -10.44 2.41
N TYR A 66 -17.67 -9.71 1.45
CA TYR A 66 -18.18 -10.33 0.21
C TYR A 66 -17.06 -10.97 -0.61
N ALA A 67 -15.97 -10.23 -0.86
CA ALA A 67 -14.83 -10.71 -1.64
C ALA A 67 -14.20 -11.95 -1.00
N ARG A 68 -14.10 -11.97 0.33
CA ARG A 68 -13.63 -13.16 1.06
C ARG A 68 -14.50 -14.37 0.80
N ARG A 69 -15.81 -14.23 0.93
CA ARG A 69 -16.77 -15.35 0.74
C ARG A 69 -16.82 -15.81 -0.74
N ARG A 70 -16.78 -14.85 -1.67
CA ARG A 70 -17.00 -15.14 -3.10
C ARG A 70 -15.75 -15.63 -3.80
N TYR A 71 -14.57 -15.03 -3.47
CA TYR A 71 -13.33 -15.25 -4.20
C TYR A 71 -12.21 -15.87 -3.36
N GLY A 72 -12.45 -16.09 -2.07
CA GLY A 72 -11.47 -16.70 -1.19
C GLY A 72 -10.24 -15.83 -0.94
N ILE A 73 -10.40 -14.51 -0.88
CA ILE A 73 -9.29 -13.56 -0.67
C ILE A 73 -8.54 -13.86 0.62
N ASP A 74 -7.21 -13.79 0.58
CA ASP A 74 -6.31 -14.06 1.69
C ASP A 74 -5.71 -12.79 2.28
N LEU A 75 -5.44 -11.77 1.44
CA LEU A 75 -4.86 -10.49 1.82
C LEU A 75 -5.70 -9.34 1.29
N PHE A 76 -6.08 -8.45 2.17
CA PHE A 76 -6.75 -7.20 1.84
C PHE A 76 -5.78 -6.03 1.98
N VAL A 77 -5.79 -5.11 1.02
CA VAL A 77 -4.95 -3.91 1.05
C VAL A 77 -5.83 -2.67 0.96
N ILE A 78 -5.65 -1.73 1.88
CA ILE A 78 -6.33 -0.43 1.89
C ILE A 78 -5.28 0.65 1.64
N ASP A 79 -5.33 1.28 0.48
CA ASP A 79 -4.40 2.34 0.08
C ASP A 79 -5.22 3.61 -0.28
N ASN A 80 -5.42 4.54 0.69
CA ASN A 80 -4.89 4.60 2.06
C ASN A 80 -5.98 5.04 3.08
N LEU A 81 -5.61 5.08 4.37
CA LEU A 81 -6.50 5.49 5.48
C LEU A 81 -7.13 6.87 5.26
N ALA A 82 -6.37 7.85 4.74
CA ALA A 82 -6.87 9.22 4.51
C ALA A 82 -8.08 9.28 3.55
N LYS A 83 -8.35 8.21 2.80
CA LYS A 83 -9.49 8.07 1.89
C LYS A 83 -10.63 7.20 2.44
N CYS A 84 -10.52 6.77 3.70
CA CYS A 84 -11.58 5.97 4.36
C CYS A 84 -12.69 6.82 4.98
N GLY A 85 -12.76 8.12 4.67
CA GLY A 85 -13.79 9.02 5.18
C GLY A 85 -13.56 9.47 6.63
N LEU A 86 -12.38 9.22 7.17
CA LEU A 86 -11.97 9.61 8.51
C LEU A 86 -11.08 10.86 8.43
N GLY A 87 -11.40 11.89 9.20
CA GLY A 87 -10.59 13.10 9.28
C GLY A 87 -9.21 12.81 9.88
N GLU A 88 -8.23 13.67 9.53
CA GLU A 88 -6.87 13.53 10.07
C GLU A 88 -6.82 13.68 11.60
N GLU A 89 -7.72 14.48 12.17
CA GLU A 89 -7.87 14.75 13.60
C GLU A 89 -8.99 13.92 14.25
N ASP A 90 -9.68 13.08 13.49
CA ASP A 90 -10.70 12.17 14.01
C ASP A 90 -10.05 10.91 14.62
N TYR A 91 -9.32 11.12 15.71
CA TYR A 91 -8.59 10.04 16.38
C TYR A 91 -9.53 8.95 16.93
N GLY A 92 -10.75 9.33 17.33
CA GLY A 92 -11.77 8.39 17.80
C GLY A 92 -12.24 7.47 16.68
N GLY A 93 -12.67 8.03 15.55
CA GLY A 93 -13.12 7.27 14.40
C GLY A 93 -11.99 6.42 13.77
N GLN A 94 -10.76 6.94 13.76
CA GLN A 94 -9.60 6.15 13.31
C GLN A 94 -9.36 4.94 14.20
N LYS A 95 -9.43 5.10 15.53
CA LYS A 95 -9.29 3.99 16.47
C LYS A 95 -10.38 2.95 16.27
N GLU A 96 -11.64 3.38 16.22
CA GLU A 96 -12.80 2.48 15.98
C GLU A 96 -12.65 1.70 14.67
N PHE A 97 -12.14 2.35 13.63
CA PHE A 97 -11.89 1.69 12.36
C PHE A 97 -10.81 0.59 12.48
N ILE A 98 -9.73 0.84 13.24
CA ILE A 98 -8.68 -0.16 13.46
C ILE A 98 -9.21 -1.33 14.29
N ASP A 99 -10.01 -1.07 15.33
CA ASP A 99 -10.69 -2.10 16.11
C ASP A 99 -11.56 -2.98 15.18
N THR A 100 -12.32 -2.35 14.30
CA THR A 100 -13.20 -3.06 13.34
C THR A 100 -12.39 -3.85 12.30
N LEU A 101 -11.21 -3.35 11.87
CA LEU A 101 -10.30 -4.12 11.01
C LEU A 101 -9.76 -5.35 11.72
N SER A 102 -9.35 -5.21 12.99
CA SER A 102 -8.86 -6.33 13.81
C SER A 102 -9.94 -7.40 14.00
N ASP A 103 -11.18 -6.98 14.28
CA ASP A 103 -12.33 -7.90 14.35
C ASP A 103 -12.59 -8.62 13.02
N PHE A 104 -12.46 -7.88 11.89
CA PHE A 104 -12.58 -8.46 10.56
C PHE A 104 -11.49 -9.51 10.30
N GLU A 105 -10.24 -9.24 10.66
CA GLU A 105 -9.10 -10.16 10.52
C GLU A 105 -9.33 -11.44 11.34
N ASN A 106 -9.66 -11.28 12.60
CA ASN A 106 -9.93 -12.39 13.53
C ASN A 106 -11.10 -13.27 13.04
N LYS A 107 -12.21 -12.65 12.68
CA LYS A 107 -13.40 -13.37 12.19
C LYS A 107 -13.15 -14.14 10.89
N ASN A 108 -12.37 -13.56 9.98
CA ASN A 108 -12.12 -14.14 8.66
C ASN A 108 -10.82 -14.95 8.60
N ARG A 109 -9.98 -14.89 9.64
CA ARG A 109 -8.62 -15.47 9.69
C ARG A 109 -7.80 -15.09 8.45
N ARG A 110 -7.74 -13.77 8.18
CA ARG A 110 -7.06 -13.20 7.01
C ARG A 110 -6.33 -11.92 7.41
N HIS A 111 -5.43 -11.46 6.56
CA HIS A 111 -4.61 -10.30 6.84
C HIS A 111 -5.14 -9.05 6.14
N VAL A 112 -5.03 -7.92 6.80
CA VAL A 112 -5.29 -6.59 6.24
C VAL A 112 -4.00 -5.77 6.30
N LEU A 113 -3.60 -5.21 5.18
CA LEU A 113 -2.52 -4.23 5.08
C LEU A 113 -3.14 -2.84 4.93
N LEU A 114 -3.02 -2.03 5.96
CA LEU A 114 -3.47 -0.64 5.95
C LEU A 114 -2.29 0.29 5.66
N VAL A 115 -2.39 1.03 4.56
CA VAL A 115 -1.40 2.06 4.21
C VAL A 115 -1.77 3.38 4.86
N THR A 116 -0.81 4.01 5.52
CA THR A 116 -0.95 5.34 6.11
C THR A 116 0.18 6.25 5.66
N HIS A 117 -0.02 7.55 5.72
CA HIS A 117 1.05 8.51 5.46
C HIS A 117 1.87 8.78 6.73
N ALA A 118 3.17 8.95 6.56
CA ALA A 118 4.01 9.51 7.60
C ALA A 118 3.82 11.03 7.70
N ARG A 119 4.06 11.58 8.89
CA ARG A 119 4.19 13.02 9.08
C ARG A 119 5.38 13.52 8.27
N LYS A 120 5.30 14.75 7.79
CA LYS A 120 6.44 15.39 7.12
C LYS A 120 7.50 15.69 8.19
N THR A 121 8.45 14.79 8.32
CA THR A 121 9.65 14.94 9.15
C THR A 121 10.86 15.24 8.25
N ASN A 122 12.05 15.21 8.81
CA ASN A 122 13.29 15.42 8.08
C ASN A 122 13.42 14.33 6.98
N GLU A 123 13.40 14.74 5.70
CA GLU A 123 13.52 13.83 4.55
C GLU A 123 14.87 13.08 4.49
N ALA A 124 15.87 13.56 5.27
CA ALA A 124 17.18 12.94 5.35
C ALA A 124 17.25 11.72 6.28
N ALA A 125 16.22 11.50 7.10
CA ALA A 125 16.20 10.41 8.08
C ALA A 125 15.11 9.38 7.74
N PRO A 126 15.34 8.08 8.02
CA PRO A 126 14.31 7.05 7.89
C PRO A 126 13.09 7.37 8.76
N THR A 127 11.91 7.15 8.21
CA THR A 127 10.65 7.28 8.92
C THR A 127 10.50 6.16 9.96
N GLY A 128 10.23 6.52 11.19
CA GLY A 128 10.02 5.57 12.30
C GLY A 128 8.54 5.31 12.62
N LYS A 129 8.31 4.40 13.56
CA LYS A 129 6.95 4.07 14.08
C LYS A 129 6.21 5.32 14.58
N MET A 130 6.93 6.27 15.20
CA MET A 130 6.35 7.48 15.79
C MET A 130 5.98 8.57 14.76
N ASP A 131 6.40 8.40 13.52
CA ASP A 131 6.14 9.35 12.44
C ASP A 131 4.81 9.08 11.71
N VAL A 132 4.07 8.07 12.12
CA VAL A 132 2.76 7.78 11.52
C VAL A 132 1.79 8.92 11.77
N LYS A 133 1.11 9.36 10.71
CA LYS A 133 0.09 10.41 10.79
C LYS A 133 -1.24 9.82 11.25
N GLY A 134 -1.77 10.33 12.35
CA GLY A 134 -3.05 9.89 12.92
C GLY A 134 -2.94 9.50 14.38
N THR A 135 -3.86 8.64 14.82
CA THR A 135 -3.91 8.13 16.19
C THR A 135 -2.78 7.16 16.51
N GLY A 136 -2.34 7.08 17.78
CA GLY A 136 -1.38 6.07 18.25
C GLY A 136 -1.85 4.63 18.02
N ALA A 137 -3.16 4.40 17.98
CA ALA A 137 -3.72 3.08 17.69
C ALA A 137 -3.23 2.48 16.36
N LEU A 138 -2.87 3.33 15.37
CA LEU A 138 -2.29 2.90 14.08
C LEU A 138 -0.94 2.17 14.22
N THR A 139 -0.27 2.33 15.33
CA THR A 139 1.03 1.73 15.59
C THR A 139 1.04 0.77 16.76
N ASP A 140 0.06 0.87 17.64
CA ASP A 140 0.04 0.09 18.89
C ASP A 140 -0.83 -1.15 18.81
N MET A 141 -1.84 -1.14 17.92
CA MET A 141 -2.77 -2.26 17.75
C MET A 141 -2.36 -3.28 16.66
N PRO A 142 -1.73 -2.89 15.53
CA PRO A 142 -1.31 -3.85 14.52
C PRO A 142 -0.19 -4.77 15.00
N ASP A 143 -0.21 -6.04 14.59
CA ASP A 143 0.85 -7.00 14.87
C ASP A 143 2.20 -6.58 14.27
N ASN A 144 2.15 -5.90 13.11
CA ASN A 144 3.34 -5.47 12.39
C ASN A 144 3.19 -4.03 11.87
N VAL A 145 4.23 -3.24 12.03
CA VAL A 145 4.34 -1.90 11.46
C VAL A 145 5.57 -1.85 10.57
N MET A 146 5.36 -1.54 9.29
CA MET A 146 6.43 -1.40 8.31
C MET A 146 6.52 0.04 7.83
N ALA A 147 7.72 0.62 7.84
CA ALA A 147 7.98 1.92 7.24
C ALA A 147 8.73 1.75 5.91
N VAL A 148 8.27 2.45 4.87
CA VAL A 148 8.95 2.53 3.58
C VAL A 148 9.50 3.94 3.44
N TRP A 149 10.82 4.04 3.38
CA TRP A 149 11.53 5.30 3.25
C TRP A 149 12.41 5.30 2.02
N ARG A 150 12.53 6.48 1.38
CA ARG A 150 13.36 6.68 0.20
C ARG A 150 14.45 7.68 0.50
N ASN A 151 15.70 7.27 0.42
CA ASN A 151 16.85 8.15 0.60
C ASN A 151 17.06 9.02 -0.64
N ILE A 152 16.32 10.12 -0.74
CA ILE A 152 16.37 11.04 -1.88
C ILE A 152 17.76 11.71 -2.00
N GLN A 153 18.39 12.01 -0.88
CA GLN A 153 19.72 12.64 -0.88
C GLN A 153 20.78 11.70 -1.49
N ARG A 154 20.78 10.42 -1.09
CA ARG A 154 21.67 9.40 -1.67
C ARG A 154 21.42 9.26 -3.16
N GLU A 155 20.18 9.16 -3.60
CA GLU A 155 19.84 9.07 -5.02
C GLU A 155 20.30 10.29 -5.83
N LEU A 156 20.16 11.50 -5.28
CA LEU A 156 20.63 12.72 -5.93
C LEU A 156 22.15 12.76 -6.01
N ALA A 157 22.85 12.32 -4.95
CA ALA A 157 24.31 12.22 -4.94
C ALA A 157 24.80 11.20 -5.98
N GLN A 158 24.17 10.03 -6.07
CA GLN A 158 24.47 9.01 -7.09
C GLN A 158 24.28 9.55 -8.51
N ARG A 159 23.14 10.18 -8.80
CA ARG A 159 22.89 10.78 -10.13
C ARG A 159 23.89 11.88 -10.48
N LYS A 160 24.35 12.63 -9.47
CA LYS A 160 25.39 13.64 -9.67
C LYS A 160 26.73 12.99 -9.98
N ALA A 161 27.11 11.94 -9.25
CA ALA A 161 28.32 11.17 -9.49
C ALA A 161 28.33 10.55 -10.90
N GLU A 162 27.23 9.89 -11.31
CA GLU A 162 27.07 9.34 -12.65
C GLU A 162 27.25 10.39 -13.76
N ARG A 163 26.67 11.59 -13.57
CA ARG A 163 26.84 12.71 -14.53
C ARG A 163 28.26 13.23 -14.61
N MET A 164 29.03 13.10 -13.54
CA MET A 164 30.42 13.54 -13.46
C MET A 164 31.42 12.44 -13.88
N GLY A 165 30.96 11.26 -14.29
CA GLY A 165 31.78 10.13 -14.72
C GLY A 165 32.49 9.39 -13.58
N TYR A 166 32.03 9.57 -12.33
CA TYR A 166 32.49 8.76 -11.20
C TYR A 166 31.72 7.42 -11.17
N GLU A 167 32.45 6.32 -10.95
CA GLU A 167 31.82 5.02 -10.72
C GLU A 167 30.86 5.08 -9.53
N SER A 168 29.76 4.27 -9.58
CA SER A 168 28.72 4.28 -8.58
C SER A 168 29.25 4.09 -7.15
N LEU A 169 28.70 4.82 -6.20
CA LEU A 169 29.02 4.74 -4.77
C LEU A 169 28.53 3.42 -4.11
N ASP A 170 28.16 2.43 -4.90
CA ASP A 170 27.68 1.12 -4.44
C ASP A 170 28.81 0.11 -4.35
N LYS A 171 29.84 0.42 -3.58
CA LYS A 171 30.72 -0.61 -3.02
C LYS A 171 30.80 -0.37 -1.53
N ASP A 172 30.19 -1.31 -0.81
CA ASP A 172 30.38 -1.58 0.61
C ASP A 172 29.83 -0.53 1.61
N GLU A 173 28.57 -0.78 2.08
CA GLU A 173 28.29 -0.92 3.53
C GLU A 173 26.93 -1.59 3.73
#